data_52f0ccdd657182e95787e6c6afa29030
#
_entry.id   52f0ccdd657182e95787e6c6afa29030
#
_cell.length_a   1.000
_cell.length_b   1.000
_cell.length_c   1.000
_cell.angle_alpha   90.00
_cell.angle_beta   90.00
_cell.angle_gamma   90.00
#
_symmetry.space_group_name_H-M   'P 1'
#
loop_
_entity.id
_entity.type
_entity.pdbx_description
1 polymer ?
#
loop_
_entity_poly.entity_id
_entity_poly.type
_entity_poly.pdbx_seq_one_letter_code
_entity_poly.pdbx_strand_id
1 'polypeptide(L)'
;GGGSVFMNTDYDHYVLCDSNPALINFYIHLTYKTGALIDRTWSLFKDGGTREAYNRNRRTFNTISLAHDRLSGEKLQWAALFLYLNRYSFNGLHRTNLKGEFNVPFGKHDLPYFPYVEMRLFAEKARDAGTRFVCSDFRTTIRALTGICPDISFHADKLSDAVIYCDPPYLPLSDKDSFTHYNGKSFTENDHKALVAHLIEAERFYGVKSVISNSDTEATRAIYSPFRLHKLDVKRSVSASTKGRKTAPEVIGVLDGRERYVSAPRQEGKAFAAAMEAAL
;
A
#
# COMPACT_ATOMS: atom_id res chain seq x y z
N GLY A 1 -1.91 1.44 -0.32
CA GLY A 1 -2.93 1.11 -1.31
C GLY A 1 -4.26 1.84 -1.10
N GLY A 2 -5.32 1.35 -1.76
CA GLY A 2 -6.64 2.02 -1.79
C GLY A 2 -7.44 2.05 -0.49
N GLY A 3 -6.94 1.49 0.61
CA GLY A 3 -7.61 1.51 1.91
C GLY A 3 -8.80 0.55 2.06
N SER A 4 -8.99 -0.37 1.11
CA SER A 4 -10.16 -1.26 1.11
C SER A 4 -10.24 -2.14 2.37
N VAL A 5 -9.13 -2.70 2.82
CA VAL A 5 -9.10 -3.50 4.05
C VAL A 5 -9.42 -2.62 5.26
N PHE A 6 -8.81 -1.44 5.35
CA PHE A 6 -9.12 -0.47 6.40
C PHE A 6 -10.62 -0.15 6.48
N MET A 7 -11.26 0.12 5.34
CA MET A 7 -12.68 0.47 5.30
C MET A 7 -13.63 -0.70 5.64
N ASN A 8 -13.18 -1.96 5.48
CA ASN A 8 -13.99 -3.17 5.67
C ASN A 8 -13.60 -4.01 6.89
N THR A 9 -12.76 -3.51 7.77
CA THR A 9 -12.41 -4.13 9.06
C THR A 9 -12.76 -3.21 10.21
N ASP A 10 -12.88 -3.74 11.41
CA ASP A 10 -13.27 -2.99 12.60
C ASP A 10 -12.30 -3.29 13.74
N TYR A 11 -11.30 -2.44 13.88
CA TYR A 11 -10.28 -2.46 14.94
C TYR A 11 -10.28 -1.11 15.67
N ASP A 12 -9.91 -1.14 16.93
CA ASP A 12 -9.83 0.07 17.77
C ASP A 12 -8.77 1.06 17.26
N HIS A 13 -7.68 0.56 16.67
CA HIS A 13 -6.57 1.36 16.17
C HIS A 13 -6.03 0.84 14.85
N TYR A 14 -5.61 1.77 13.99
CA TYR A 14 -4.98 1.45 12.71
C TYR A 14 -3.67 2.19 12.52
N VAL A 15 -2.74 1.51 11.86
CA VAL A 15 -1.54 2.11 11.29
C VAL A 15 -1.52 1.79 9.80
N LEU A 16 -1.67 2.82 8.97
CA LEU A 16 -1.67 2.71 7.52
C LEU A 16 -0.33 3.16 6.98
N CYS A 17 0.39 2.22 6.36
CA CYS A 17 1.72 2.44 5.82
C CYS A 17 1.74 2.27 4.31
N ASP A 18 2.44 3.16 3.64
CA ASP A 18 2.73 3.04 2.21
C ASP A 18 4.03 3.79 1.90
N SER A 19 4.79 3.31 0.94
CA SER A 19 6.01 3.99 0.48
C SER A 19 5.73 5.20 -0.43
N ASN A 20 4.47 5.39 -0.84
CA ASN A 20 4.06 6.50 -1.69
C ASN A 20 3.75 7.76 -0.86
N PRO A 21 4.61 8.78 -0.87
CA PRO A 21 4.40 9.98 -0.06
C PRO A 21 3.18 10.80 -0.51
N ALA A 22 2.78 10.73 -1.78
CA ALA A 22 1.59 11.43 -2.26
C ALA A 22 0.31 10.80 -1.71
N LEU A 23 0.24 9.47 -1.63
CA LEU A 23 -0.87 8.73 -1.05
C LEU A 23 -0.99 9.02 0.45
N ILE A 24 0.11 8.94 1.19
CA ILE A 24 0.10 9.23 2.63
C ILE A 24 -0.26 10.69 2.89
N ASN A 25 0.26 11.63 2.11
CA ASN A 25 -0.13 13.04 2.20
C ASN A 25 -1.63 13.23 1.91
N PHE A 26 -2.18 12.52 0.94
CA PHE A 26 -3.61 12.54 0.63
C PHE A 26 -4.43 12.04 1.83
N TYR A 27 -4.12 10.91 2.44
CA TYR A 27 -4.84 10.38 3.59
C TYR A 27 -4.75 11.28 4.82
N ILE A 28 -3.60 11.87 5.11
CA ILE A 28 -3.44 12.85 6.18
C ILE A 28 -4.39 14.05 5.99
N HIS A 29 -4.42 14.63 4.79
CA HIS A 29 -5.29 15.78 4.50
C HIS A 29 -6.77 15.36 4.43
N LEU A 30 -7.07 14.16 3.95
CA LEU A 30 -8.42 13.61 3.97
C LEU A 30 -8.95 13.47 5.39
N THR A 31 -8.12 13.04 6.32
CA THR A 31 -8.52 12.85 7.73
C THR A 31 -8.65 14.17 8.49
N TYR A 32 -7.66 15.06 8.38
CA TYR A 32 -7.57 16.23 9.25
C TYR A 32 -8.02 17.55 8.60
N LYS A 33 -8.19 17.59 7.27
CA LYS A 33 -8.64 18.76 6.51
C LYS A 33 -9.69 18.39 5.46
N THR A 34 -10.61 17.50 5.81
CA THR A 34 -11.61 16.88 4.92
C THR A 34 -12.34 17.89 4.03
N GLY A 35 -12.96 18.93 4.65
CA GLY A 35 -13.71 19.95 3.92
C GLY A 35 -12.84 20.71 2.91
N ALA A 36 -11.70 21.23 3.37
CA ALA A 36 -10.77 21.98 2.51
C ALA A 36 -10.23 21.12 1.35
N LEU A 37 -9.97 19.83 1.59
CA LEU A 37 -9.55 18.90 0.53
C LEU A 37 -10.65 18.65 -0.48
N ILE A 38 -11.89 18.44 -0.01
CA ILE A 38 -13.06 18.26 -0.89
C ILE A 38 -13.24 19.48 -1.77
N ASP A 39 -13.29 20.69 -1.19
CA ASP A 39 -13.49 21.94 -1.93
C ASP A 39 -12.39 22.17 -2.95
N ARG A 40 -11.13 21.93 -2.56
CA ARG A 40 -9.98 22.10 -3.46
C ARG A 40 -10.00 21.09 -4.61
N THR A 41 -10.33 19.83 -4.33
CA THR A 41 -10.43 18.80 -5.37
C THR A 41 -11.63 19.06 -6.29
N TRP A 42 -12.76 19.44 -5.73
CA TRP A 42 -13.95 19.78 -6.51
C TRP A 42 -13.71 20.95 -7.48
N SER A 43 -12.96 21.96 -7.05
CA SER A 43 -12.54 23.05 -7.96
C SER A 43 -11.76 22.51 -9.16
N LEU A 44 -10.83 21.57 -8.97
CA LEU A 44 -10.08 20.95 -10.08
C LEU A 44 -10.99 20.15 -11.01
N PHE A 45 -12.04 19.51 -10.50
CA PHE A 45 -13.02 18.77 -11.29
C PHE A 45 -13.88 19.70 -12.13
N LYS A 46 -14.28 20.86 -11.60
CA LYS A 46 -15.05 21.89 -12.34
C LYS A 46 -14.27 22.48 -13.50
N ASP A 47 -12.96 22.65 -13.38
CA ASP A 47 -12.08 23.16 -14.44
C ASP A 47 -11.98 22.23 -15.66
N GLY A 48 -12.59 21.06 -15.57
CA GLY A 48 -12.86 20.16 -16.67
C GLY A 48 -11.87 19.02 -16.86
N GLY A 49 -12.38 17.98 -17.51
CA GLY A 49 -11.67 16.78 -17.90
C GLY A 49 -11.02 16.90 -19.29
N THR A 50 -10.43 18.03 -19.63
CA THR A 50 -9.72 18.18 -20.90
C THR A 50 -8.27 17.66 -20.79
N ARG A 51 -7.69 17.25 -21.91
CA ARG A 51 -6.29 16.84 -21.98
C ARG A 51 -5.35 17.96 -21.54
N GLU A 52 -5.66 19.20 -21.88
CA GLU A 52 -4.90 20.41 -21.55
C GLU A 52 -4.90 20.65 -20.04
N ALA A 53 -6.09 20.62 -19.41
CA ALA A 53 -6.24 20.75 -17.96
C ALA A 53 -5.51 19.62 -17.22
N TYR A 54 -5.68 18.37 -17.67
CA TYR A 54 -4.98 17.22 -17.11
C TYR A 54 -3.46 17.38 -17.17
N ASN A 55 -2.92 17.75 -18.31
CA ASN A 55 -1.48 17.92 -18.47
C ASN A 55 -0.93 19.09 -17.63
N ARG A 56 -1.67 20.20 -17.51
CA ARG A 56 -1.33 21.30 -16.61
C ARG A 56 -1.27 20.83 -15.16
N ASN A 57 -2.31 20.17 -14.69
CA ASN A 57 -2.41 19.65 -13.31
C ASN A 57 -1.34 18.60 -13.02
N ARG A 58 -1.01 17.74 -13.99
CA ARG A 58 0.10 16.78 -13.87
C ARG A 58 1.45 17.46 -13.72
N ARG A 59 1.73 18.52 -14.47
CA ARG A 59 2.97 19.31 -14.31
C ARG A 59 3.04 19.93 -12.91
N THR A 60 1.95 20.56 -12.45
CA THR A 60 1.88 21.15 -11.12
C THR A 60 2.09 20.09 -10.03
N PHE A 61 1.46 18.92 -10.14
CA PHE A 61 1.66 17.81 -9.23
C PHE A 61 3.13 17.40 -9.14
N ASN A 62 3.81 17.24 -10.28
CA ASN A 62 5.21 16.84 -10.32
C ASN A 62 6.13 17.92 -9.75
N THR A 63 5.88 19.19 -10.01
CA THR A 63 6.64 20.30 -9.41
C THR A 63 6.56 20.27 -7.90
N ILE A 64 5.37 20.13 -7.32
CA ILE A 64 5.19 20.04 -5.86
C ILE A 64 5.82 18.76 -5.30
N SER A 65 5.66 17.64 -6.00
CA SER A 65 6.19 16.34 -5.56
C SER A 65 7.70 16.33 -5.40
N LEU A 66 8.42 17.06 -6.24
CA LEU A 66 9.88 17.12 -6.23
C LEU A 66 10.44 18.17 -5.26
N ALA A 67 9.59 19.03 -4.70
CA ALA A 67 10.03 20.04 -3.73
C ALA A 67 10.39 19.37 -2.38
N HIS A 68 11.57 19.69 -1.86
CA HIS A 68 12.05 19.14 -0.59
C HIS A 68 11.37 19.79 0.62
N ASP A 69 11.07 21.08 0.53
CA ASP A 69 10.41 21.85 1.60
C ASP A 69 9.01 22.28 1.14
N ARG A 70 7.99 21.56 1.61
CA ARG A 70 6.60 21.78 1.21
C ARG A 70 5.87 22.59 2.26
N LEU A 71 5.43 23.78 1.88
CA LEU A 71 4.55 24.61 2.67
C LEU A 71 3.17 23.92 2.87
N SER A 72 2.49 24.24 3.94
CA SER A 72 1.19 23.62 4.30
C SER A 72 0.12 23.74 3.18
N GLY A 73 0.08 24.88 2.48
CA GLY A 73 -0.85 25.10 1.35
C GLY A 73 -0.51 24.23 0.13
N GLU A 74 0.76 24.00 -0.14
CA GLU A 74 1.20 23.13 -1.24
C GLU A 74 0.89 21.67 -0.96
N LYS A 75 0.99 21.21 0.29
CA LYS A 75 0.62 19.84 0.66
C LYS A 75 -0.87 19.55 0.43
N LEU A 76 -1.75 20.51 0.74
CA LEU A 76 -3.18 20.40 0.46
C LEU A 76 -3.45 20.37 -1.05
N GLN A 77 -2.80 21.25 -1.81
CA GLN A 77 -2.89 21.27 -3.28
C GLN A 77 -2.39 19.95 -3.87
N TRP A 78 -1.29 19.42 -3.36
CA TRP A 78 -0.74 18.15 -3.79
C TRP A 78 -1.69 16.97 -3.53
N ALA A 79 -2.36 16.94 -2.37
CA ALA A 79 -3.38 15.96 -2.04
C ALA A 79 -4.60 16.05 -2.98
N ALA A 80 -5.07 17.25 -3.29
CA ALA A 80 -6.17 17.45 -4.23
C ALA A 80 -5.81 17.01 -5.66
N LEU A 81 -4.60 17.35 -6.10
CA LEU A 81 -4.08 16.92 -7.41
C LEU A 81 -3.88 15.40 -7.49
N PHE A 82 -3.49 14.75 -6.39
CA PHE A 82 -3.37 13.29 -6.33
C PHE A 82 -4.71 12.61 -6.67
N LEU A 83 -5.80 13.01 -6.02
CA LEU A 83 -7.12 12.46 -6.31
C LEU A 83 -7.60 12.82 -7.72
N TYR A 84 -7.42 14.07 -8.15
CA TYR A 84 -7.77 14.50 -9.52
C TYR A 84 -7.06 13.64 -10.56
N LEU A 85 -5.74 13.47 -10.44
CA LEU A 85 -4.96 12.68 -11.38
C LEU A 85 -5.36 11.20 -11.36
N ASN A 86 -5.60 10.62 -10.19
CA ASN A 86 -6.10 9.25 -10.10
C ASN A 86 -7.43 9.07 -10.85
N ARG A 87 -8.37 10.02 -10.72
CA ARG A 87 -9.71 9.91 -11.34
C ARG A 87 -9.70 10.17 -12.84
N TYR A 88 -8.82 11.04 -13.34
CA TYR A 88 -8.72 11.40 -14.76
C TYR A 88 -7.64 10.65 -15.54
N SER A 89 -6.78 9.88 -14.87
CA SER A 89 -5.75 9.09 -15.54
C SER A 89 -6.32 7.84 -16.21
N PHE A 90 -5.56 7.32 -17.15
CA PHE A 90 -5.88 6.05 -17.82
C PHE A 90 -6.03 4.92 -16.79
N ASN A 91 -7.20 4.30 -16.73
CA ASN A 91 -7.57 3.22 -15.80
C ASN A 91 -7.36 3.55 -14.30
N GLY A 92 -7.31 4.82 -13.91
CA GLY A 92 -7.08 5.20 -12.52
C GLY A 92 -5.69 4.81 -11.99
N LEU A 93 -4.74 4.55 -12.86
CA LEU A 93 -3.40 4.11 -12.47
C LEU A 93 -2.60 5.24 -11.80
N HIS A 94 -1.78 4.87 -10.84
CA HIS A 94 -0.70 5.71 -10.32
C HIS A 94 0.64 5.07 -10.68
N ARG A 95 1.47 5.80 -11.42
CA ARG A 95 2.81 5.35 -11.81
C ARG A 95 3.74 6.55 -11.94
N THR A 96 4.99 6.37 -11.50
CA THR A 96 6.05 7.35 -11.65
C THR A 96 7.16 6.81 -12.56
N ASN A 97 7.90 7.72 -13.20
CA ASN A 97 9.14 7.39 -13.89
C ASN A 97 10.32 7.28 -12.89
N LEU A 98 11.51 6.97 -13.38
CA LEU A 98 12.73 6.85 -12.55
C LEU A 98 13.11 8.16 -11.83
N LYS A 99 12.60 9.32 -12.29
CA LYS A 99 12.79 10.63 -11.63
C LYS A 99 11.74 10.89 -10.54
N GLY A 100 10.81 9.96 -10.28
CA GLY A 100 9.72 10.13 -9.33
C GLY A 100 8.54 10.96 -9.87
N GLU A 101 8.52 11.32 -11.17
CA GLU A 101 7.44 12.10 -11.77
C GLU A 101 6.27 11.21 -12.17
N PHE A 102 5.05 11.61 -11.81
CA PHE A 102 3.82 10.96 -12.27
C PHE A 102 3.71 11.05 -13.80
N ASN A 103 3.56 9.92 -14.47
CA ASN A 103 3.65 9.82 -15.93
C ASN A 103 2.49 9.08 -16.60
N VAL A 104 1.39 8.80 -15.88
CA VAL A 104 0.23 8.16 -16.49
C VAL A 104 -0.46 9.15 -17.47
N PRO A 105 -0.88 8.69 -18.66
CA PRO A 105 -1.58 9.53 -19.63
C PRO A 105 -3.03 9.82 -19.20
N PHE A 106 -3.63 10.83 -19.82
CA PHE A 106 -5.04 11.16 -19.68
C PHE A 106 -5.95 10.01 -20.13
N GLY A 107 -6.94 9.65 -19.29
CA GLY A 107 -7.84 8.52 -19.51
C GLY A 107 -9.03 8.80 -20.43
N LYS A 108 -9.18 10.05 -20.94
CA LYS A 108 -10.30 10.49 -21.78
C LYS A 108 -11.67 10.34 -21.10
N HIS A 109 -11.71 10.60 -19.80
CA HIS A 109 -12.97 10.64 -19.04
C HIS A 109 -13.54 12.06 -19.08
N ASP A 110 -14.78 12.22 -19.52
CA ASP A 110 -15.44 13.53 -19.58
C ASP A 110 -15.77 14.02 -18.17
N LEU A 111 -16.36 13.17 -17.32
CA LEU A 111 -16.67 13.46 -15.94
C LEU A 111 -16.56 12.18 -15.09
N PRO A 112 -15.41 11.91 -14.49
CA PRO A 112 -15.28 10.76 -13.60
C PRO A 112 -16.04 10.99 -12.29
N TYR A 113 -16.47 9.91 -11.66
CA TYR A 113 -17.14 9.95 -10.38
C TYR A 113 -16.29 10.67 -9.31
N PHE A 114 -16.89 11.62 -8.61
CA PHE A 114 -16.26 12.31 -7.47
C PHE A 114 -16.64 11.60 -6.17
N PRO A 115 -15.69 11.03 -5.42
CA PRO A 115 -15.95 10.13 -4.29
C PRO A 115 -16.24 10.89 -2.99
N TYR A 116 -17.24 11.80 -3.00
CA TYR A 116 -17.57 12.67 -1.86
C TYR A 116 -17.93 11.87 -0.61
N VAL A 117 -18.80 10.87 -0.76
CA VAL A 117 -19.29 10.06 0.37
C VAL A 117 -18.17 9.24 0.95
N GLU A 118 -17.39 8.58 0.11
CA GLU A 118 -16.27 7.73 0.50
C GLU A 118 -15.17 8.54 1.21
N MET A 119 -14.91 9.75 0.75
CA MET A 119 -13.97 10.67 1.41
C MET A 119 -14.42 11.01 2.83
N ARG A 120 -15.70 11.27 3.04
CA ARG A 120 -16.24 11.57 4.37
C ARG A 120 -16.22 10.35 5.29
N LEU A 121 -16.67 9.21 4.82
CA LEU A 121 -16.67 7.95 5.58
C LEU A 121 -15.25 7.53 5.97
N PHE A 122 -14.29 7.64 5.05
CA PHE A 122 -12.88 7.37 5.36
C PHE A 122 -12.36 8.32 6.46
N ALA A 123 -12.62 9.61 6.31
CA ALA A 123 -12.13 10.61 7.25
C ALA A 123 -12.73 10.44 8.65
N GLU A 124 -14.01 10.10 8.76
CA GLU A 124 -14.70 9.81 10.00
C GLU A 124 -14.07 8.58 10.69
N LYS A 125 -14.03 7.45 10.00
CA LYS A 125 -13.41 6.22 10.52
C LYS A 125 -11.95 6.43 10.94
N ALA A 126 -11.16 7.17 10.13
CA ALA A 126 -9.76 7.41 10.43
C ALA A 126 -9.54 8.26 11.68
N ARG A 127 -10.43 9.22 11.97
CA ARG A 127 -10.39 10.00 13.21
C ARG A 127 -10.84 9.18 14.41
N ASP A 128 -11.96 8.47 14.28
CA ASP A 128 -12.57 7.70 15.38
C ASP A 128 -11.64 6.59 15.88
N ALA A 129 -10.96 5.91 14.95
CA ALA A 129 -9.98 4.86 15.26
C ALA A 129 -8.57 5.41 15.57
N GLY A 130 -8.38 6.73 15.69
CA GLY A 130 -7.07 7.33 15.97
C GLY A 130 -5.98 6.88 14.97
N THR A 131 -6.35 6.75 13.69
CA THR A 131 -5.49 6.16 12.65
C THR A 131 -4.20 6.94 12.46
N ARG A 132 -3.08 6.24 12.43
CA ARG A 132 -1.75 6.79 12.15
C ARG A 132 -1.37 6.48 10.70
N PHE A 133 -0.78 7.47 10.03
CA PHE A 133 -0.30 7.34 8.64
C PHE A 133 1.22 7.43 8.61
N VAL A 134 1.87 6.45 8.01
CA VAL A 134 3.33 6.33 7.98
C VAL A 134 3.80 6.20 6.53
N CYS A 135 4.63 7.14 6.09
CA CYS A 135 5.29 7.04 4.78
C CYS A 135 6.63 6.34 4.95
N SER A 136 6.65 5.03 4.73
CA SER A 136 7.84 4.21 4.98
C SER A 136 7.86 2.95 4.12
N ASP A 137 9.05 2.39 3.90
CA ASP A 137 9.23 1.04 3.38
C ASP A 137 8.77 0.00 4.42
N PHE A 138 8.29 -1.15 3.96
CA PHE A 138 7.77 -2.21 4.81
C PHE A 138 8.82 -2.73 5.82
N ARG A 139 10.11 -2.77 5.43
CA ARG A 139 11.20 -3.21 6.32
C ARG A 139 11.31 -2.31 7.54
N THR A 140 11.32 -1.00 7.30
CA THR A 140 11.36 0.00 8.37
C THR A 140 10.09 -0.05 9.21
N THR A 141 8.92 -0.19 8.57
CA THR A 141 7.63 -0.25 9.25
C THR A 141 7.54 -1.46 10.18
N ILE A 142 7.85 -2.67 9.69
CA ILE A 142 7.75 -3.88 10.50
C ILE A 142 8.76 -3.86 11.66
N ARG A 143 9.98 -3.40 11.41
CA ARG A 143 11.00 -3.21 12.48
C ARG A 143 10.56 -2.19 13.53
N ALA A 144 9.87 -1.14 13.12
CA ALA A 144 9.35 -0.15 14.05
C ALA A 144 8.24 -0.70 14.95
N LEU A 145 7.38 -1.59 14.40
CA LEU A 145 6.40 -2.34 15.19
C LEU A 145 7.06 -3.16 16.32
N THR A 146 8.27 -3.63 16.09
CA THR A 146 9.02 -4.48 17.03
C THR A 146 9.88 -3.68 18.01
N GLY A 147 9.72 -2.36 18.09
CA GLY A 147 10.43 -1.50 19.05
C GLY A 147 11.89 -1.20 18.71
N ILE A 148 12.39 -1.63 17.54
CA ILE A 148 13.78 -1.42 17.13
C ILE A 148 13.98 0.01 16.53
N CYS A 149 12.88 0.72 16.20
CA CYS A 149 12.95 2.07 15.67
C CYS A 149 12.18 3.04 16.59
N PRO A 150 12.89 3.96 17.30
CA PRO A 150 12.27 4.84 18.31
C PRO A 150 11.27 5.86 17.73
N ASP A 151 11.35 6.16 16.44
CA ASP A 151 10.53 7.19 15.81
C ASP A 151 9.07 6.74 15.53
N ILE A 152 8.79 5.44 15.64
CA ILE A 152 7.45 4.87 15.47
C ILE A 152 7.16 4.03 16.71
N SER A 153 6.92 4.68 17.85
CA SER A 153 6.53 3.94 19.07
C SER A 153 5.12 3.40 18.90
N PHE A 154 5.00 2.10 18.80
CA PHE A 154 3.76 1.38 19.07
C PHE A 154 3.75 1.02 20.57
N HIS A 155 2.61 1.09 21.22
CA HIS A 155 2.50 0.59 22.59
C HIS A 155 2.70 -0.93 22.57
N ALA A 156 3.90 -1.37 22.95
CA ALA A 156 4.36 -2.75 22.86
C ALA A 156 3.50 -3.75 23.66
N ASP A 157 2.74 -3.26 24.64
CA ASP A 157 1.98 -4.09 25.59
C ASP A 157 0.83 -4.89 24.95
N LYS A 158 0.53 -4.66 23.65
CA LYS A 158 -0.58 -5.32 22.93
C LYS A 158 -0.21 -5.83 21.53
N LEU A 159 1.06 -6.04 21.24
CA LEU A 159 1.47 -6.51 19.90
C LEU A 159 0.91 -7.90 19.55
N SER A 160 0.68 -8.77 20.54
CA SER A 160 0.06 -10.08 20.32
C SER A 160 -1.37 -10.02 19.77
N ASP A 161 -2.07 -8.90 19.97
CA ASP A 161 -3.43 -8.66 19.47
C ASP A 161 -3.43 -7.97 18.11
N ALA A 162 -2.25 -7.54 17.65
CA ALA A 162 -2.11 -6.88 16.35
C ALA A 162 -2.13 -7.88 15.20
N VAL A 163 -2.63 -7.40 14.05
CA VAL A 163 -2.58 -8.11 12.77
C VAL A 163 -1.93 -7.21 11.73
N ILE A 164 -0.91 -7.72 11.04
CA ILE A 164 -0.31 -7.05 9.89
C ILE A 164 -0.99 -7.57 8.63
N TYR A 165 -1.61 -6.66 7.85
CA TYR A 165 -2.07 -6.97 6.50
C TYR A 165 -1.10 -6.39 5.47
N CYS A 166 -0.64 -7.24 4.55
CA CYS A 166 0.26 -6.87 3.46
C CYS A 166 -0.37 -7.14 2.11
N ASP A 167 -0.41 -6.09 1.27
CA ASP A 167 -0.84 -6.13 -0.14
C ASP A 167 0.31 -5.61 -1.02
N PRO A 168 1.41 -6.37 -1.15
CA PRO A 168 2.55 -5.96 -1.95
C PRO A 168 2.20 -6.00 -3.44
N PRO A 169 2.96 -5.30 -4.31
CA PRO A 169 2.81 -5.45 -5.75
C PRO A 169 2.83 -6.93 -6.16
N TYR A 170 1.81 -7.35 -6.91
CA TYR A 170 1.63 -8.76 -7.23
C TYR A 170 2.69 -9.28 -8.19
N LEU A 171 3.14 -10.51 -7.95
CA LEU A 171 4.00 -11.21 -8.89
C LEU A 171 3.24 -11.47 -10.21
N PRO A 172 3.90 -11.28 -11.37
CA PRO A 172 3.25 -11.45 -12.66
C PRO A 172 2.82 -12.91 -12.86
N LEU A 173 1.64 -13.10 -13.48
CA LEU A 173 1.14 -14.44 -13.82
C LEU A 173 1.94 -15.13 -14.93
N SER A 174 2.68 -14.36 -15.73
CA SER A 174 3.56 -14.85 -16.79
C SER A 174 4.70 -13.87 -17.04
N ASP A 175 5.80 -14.33 -17.62
CA ASP A 175 6.96 -13.52 -18.02
C ASP A 175 6.59 -12.37 -18.98
N LYS A 176 5.43 -12.45 -19.66
CA LYS A 176 4.92 -11.43 -20.56
C LYS A 176 4.19 -10.28 -19.83
N ASP A 177 3.82 -10.47 -18.57
CA ASP A 177 3.03 -9.52 -17.78
C ASP A 177 3.90 -8.64 -16.86
N SER A 178 5.17 -8.41 -17.18
CA SER A 178 6.16 -7.72 -16.36
C SER A 178 5.89 -6.22 -16.11
N PHE A 179 4.64 -5.83 -15.83
CA PHE A 179 4.24 -4.46 -15.49
C PHE A 179 4.19 -4.20 -13.98
N THR A 180 5.21 -4.61 -13.23
CA THR A 180 5.29 -4.35 -11.77
C THR A 180 6.04 -3.08 -11.40
N HIS A 181 6.13 -2.10 -12.29
CA HIS A 181 6.77 -0.80 -12.00
C HIS A 181 5.79 0.16 -11.31
N TYR A 182 5.56 -0.03 -10.01
CA TYR A 182 5.03 0.99 -9.12
C TYR A 182 6.19 1.83 -8.56
N ASN A 183 6.12 3.16 -8.61
CA ASN A 183 7.10 4.08 -8.00
C ASN A 183 8.57 3.98 -8.48
N GLY A 184 8.83 3.74 -9.76
CA GLY A 184 10.18 3.80 -10.34
C GLY A 184 11.15 2.69 -9.92
N LYS A 185 10.84 1.90 -8.90
CA LYS A 185 11.53 0.67 -8.51
C LYS A 185 10.55 -0.50 -8.60
N SER A 186 10.97 -1.61 -9.22
CA SER A 186 10.18 -2.84 -9.24
C SER A 186 10.25 -3.50 -7.86
N PHE A 187 9.09 -3.97 -7.36
CA PHE A 187 9.08 -4.87 -6.21
C PHE A 187 9.40 -6.28 -6.70
N THR A 188 10.55 -6.78 -6.31
CA THR A 188 11.14 -8.03 -6.86
C THR A 188 10.77 -9.25 -6.02
N GLU A 189 11.06 -10.45 -6.52
CA GLU A 189 10.96 -11.67 -5.71
C GLU A 189 11.81 -11.60 -4.43
N ASN A 190 12.97 -10.95 -4.47
CA ASN A 190 13.79 -10.76 -3.29
C ASN A 190 13.12 -9.84 -2.27
N ASP A 191 12.34 -8.85 -2.71
CA ASP A 191 11.55 -8.01 -1.82
C ASP A 191 10.41 -8.81 -1.19
N HIS A 192 9.77 -9.72 -1.93
CA HIS A 192 8.78 -10.66 -1.37
C HIS A 192 9.41 -11.60 -0.34
N LYS A 193 10.58 -12.17 -0.61
CA LYS A 193 11.32 -13.01 0.34
C LYS A 193 11.68 -12.24 1.61
N ALA A 194 12.15 -11.00 1.45
CA ALA A 194 12.45 -10.11 2.58
C ALA A 194 11.19 -9.78 3.40
N LEU A 195 10.07 -9.48 2.73
CA LEU A 195 8.79 -9.23 3.42
C LEU A 195 8.36 -10.45 4.25
N VAL A 196 8.39 -11.64 3.66
CA VAL A 196 8.07 -12.90 4.35
C VAL A 196 8.97 -13.11 5.57
N ALA A 197 10.28 -12.88 5.42
CA ALA A 197 11.23 -13.01 6.54
C ALA A 197 10.90 -12.08 7.71
N HIS A 198 10.59 -10.80 7.43
CA HIS A 198 10.19 -9.85 8.47
C HIS A 198 8.85 -10.21 9.14
N LEU A 199 7.88 -10.74 8.39
CA LEU A 199 6.61 -11.20 8.97
C LEU A 199 6.79 -12.43 9.87
N ILE A 200 7.67 -13.36 9.47
CA ILE A 200 8.05 -14.51 10.30
C ILE A 200 8.73 -14.06 11.58
N GLU A 201 9.63 -13.07 11.49
CA GLU A 201 10.32 -12.50 12.65
C GLU A 201 9.32 -11.83 13.59
N ALA A 202 8.38 -11.03 13.08
CA ALA A 202 7.34 -10.38 13.84
C ALA A 202 6.43 -11.39 14.57
N GLU A 203 6.04 -12.45 13.90
CA GLU A 203 5.26 -13.54 14.52
C GLU A 203 6.07 -14.27 15.60
N ARG A 204 7.31 -14.67 15.30
CA ARG A 204 8.14 -15.50 16.17
C ARG A 204 8.51 -14.80 17.48
N PHE A 205 8.87 -13.51 17.42
CA PHE A 205 9.38 -12.78 18.58
C PHE A 205 8.32 -12.00 19.34
N TYR A 206 7.23 -11.60 18.64
CA TYR A 206 6.22 -10.69 19.19
C TYR A 206 4.80 -11.25 19.12
N GLY A 207 4.59 -12.44 18.55
CA GLY A 207 3.29 -13.07 18.40
C GLY A 207 2.34 -12.35 17.43
N VAL A 208 2.86 -11.45 16.57
CA VAL A 208 2.05 -10.66 15.64
C VAL A 208 1.60 -11.53 14.49
N LYS A 209 0.29 -11.64 14.32
CA LYS A 209 -0.31 -12.37 13.19
C LYS A 209 -0.16 -11.57 11.90
N SER A 210 -0.07 -12.27 10.78
CA SER A 210 0.05 -11.63 9.48
C SER A 210 -0.84 -12.26 8.43
N VAL A 211 -1.38 -11.40 7.56
CA VAL A 211 -2.14 -11.78 6.37
C VAL A 211 -1.48 -11.13 5.16
N ILE A 212 -1.26 -11.90 4.11
CA ILE A 212 -0.64 -11.42 2.87
C ILE A 212 -1.43 -11.89 1.66
N SER A 213 -1.65 -10.99 0.69
CA SER A 213 -2.33 -11.31 -0.58
C SER A 213 -1.37 -11.26 -1.76
N ASN A 214 -1.60 -12.09 -2.79
CA ASN A 214 -0.86 -12.05 -4.06
C ASN A 214 -1.56 -12.86 -5.16
N SER A 215 -1.04 -12.76 -6.40
CA SER A 215 -1.42 -13.67 -7.50
C SER A 215 -1.09 -15.12 -7.14
N ASP A 216 -1.94 -16.06 -7.52
CA ASP A 216 -1.70 -17.50 -7.33
C ASP A 216 -0.77 -18.03 -8.42
N THR A 217 0.54 -17.95 -8.18
CA THR A 217 1.59 -18.45 -9.04
C THR A 217 2.45 -19.49 -8.31
N GLU A 218 3.20 -20.30 -9.05
CA GLU A 218 4.15 -21.24 -8.45
C GLU A 218 5.22 -20.49 -7.61
N ALA A 219 5.73 -19.37 -8.13
CA ALA A 219 6.69 -18.51 -7.41
C ALA A 219 6.09 -17.96 -6.11
N THR A 220 4.84 -17.46 -6.17
CA THR A 220 4.13 -16.98 -4.96
C THR A 220 3.99 -18.10 -3.93
N ARG A 221 3.52 -19.27 -4.35
CA ARG A 221 3.35 -20.41 -3.44
C ARG A 221 4.66 -20.88 -2.82
N ALA A 222 5.75 -20.86 -3.58
CA ALA A 222 7.08 -21.18 -3.08
C ALA A 222 7.57 -20.17 -2.03
N ILE A 223 7.45 -18.86 -2.33
CA ILE A 223 7.89 -17.79 -1.41
C ILE A 223 7.02 -17.73 -0.15
N TYR A 224 5.69 -17.91 -0.31
CA TYR A 224 4.74 -17.83 0.80
C TYR A 224 4.47 -19.18 1.47
N SER A 225 5.28 -20.21 1.20
CA SER A 225 5.16 -21.54 1.82
C SER A 225 5.14 -21.55 3.36
N PRO A 226 5.73 -20.57 4.08
CA PRO A 226 5.58 -20.49 5.53
C PRO A 226 4.17 -20.12 6.01
N PHE A 227 3.29 -19.63 5.12
CA PHE A 227 1.92 -19.24 5.42
C PHE A 227 0.94 -20.37 5.09
N ARG A 228 -0.16 -20.43 5.82
CA ARG A 228 -1.32 -21.22 5.40
C ARG A 228 -1.99 -20.50 4.23
N LEU A 229 -1.93 -21.10 3.03
CA LEU A 229 -2.44 -20.48 1.80
C LEU A 229 -3.89 -20.87 1.54
N HIS A 230 -4.71 -19.85 1.29
CA HIS A 230 -6.10 -19.96 0.87
C HIS A 230 -6.24 -19.41 -0.55
N LYS A 231 -6.78 -20.24 -1.46
CA LYS A 231 -7.02 -19.85 -2.85
C LYS A 231 -8.32 -19.07 -2.97
N LEU A 232 -8.29 -17.99 -3.77
CA LEU A 232 -9.44 -17.18 -4.13
C LEU A 232 -9.51 -17.00 -5.65
N ASP A 233 -10.72 -17.03 -6.19
CA ASP A 233 -10.97 -16.65 -7.58
C ASP A 233 -11.61 -15.25 -7.59
N VAL A 234 -10.81 -14.24 -7.92
CA VAL A 234 -11.24 -12.83 -7.88
C VAL A 234 -11.58 -12.33 -9.28
N LYS A 235 -12.73 -11.68 -9.43
CA LYS A 235 -13.09 -10.98 -10.66
C LYS A 235 -12.29 -9.67 -10.74
N ARG A 236 -11.32 -9.57 -11.64
CA ARG A 236 -10.58 -8.32 -11.85
C ARG A 236 -11.47 -7.26 -12.50
N SER A 237 -11.63 -6.13 -11.84
CA SER A 237 -12.38 -4.97 -12.35
C SER A 237 -11.61 -4.16 -13.38
N VAL A 238 -10.28 -4.26 -13.44
CA VAL A 238 -9.39 -3.51 -14.34
C VAL A 238 -8.65 -4.49 -15.25
N SER A 239 -8.94 -4.43 -16.54
CA SER A 239 -8.22 -5.16 -17.59
C SER A 239 -7.85 -4.18 -18.71
N ALA A 240 -6.67 -4.34 -19.30
CA ALA A 240 -6.24 -3.58 -20.48
C ALA A 240 -7.07 -3.91 -21.75
N SER A 241 -7.92 -4.96 -21.71
CA SER A 241 -8.80 -5.39 -22.78
C SER A 241 -10.24 -5.45 -22.30
N THR A 242 -11.16 -4.82 -23.06
CA THR A 242 -12.61 -4.86 -22.81
C THR A 242 -13.28 -6.20 -23.16
N LYS A 243 -12.56 -7.12 -23.80
CA LYS A 243 -13.04 -8.45 -24.16
C LYS A 243 -12.54 -9.50 -23.14
N GLY A 244 -13.34 -9.78 -22.16
CA GLY A 244 -13.14 -10.90 -21.23
C GLY A 244 -12.59 -10.49 -19.87
N ARG A 245 -13.47 -10.14 -18.94
CA ARG A 245 -13.18 -10.13 -17.49
C ARG A 245 -12.91 -11.57 -17.05
N LYS A 246 -11.65 -12.00 -17.13
CA LYS A 246 -11.23 -13.31 -16.63
C LYS A 246 -11.08 -13.22 -15.12
N THR A 247 -11.58 -14.23 -14.41
CA THR A 247 -11.20 -14.50 -13.02
C THR A 247 -9.69 -14.67 -12.97
N ALA A 248 -9.03 -13.96 -12.07
CA ALA A 248 -7.63 -14.16 -11.80
C ALA A 248 -7.49 -14.96 -10.49
N PRO A 249 -6.72 -16.04 -10.48
CA PRO A 249 -6.46 -16.77 -9.26
C PRO A 249 -5.56 -15.93 -8.34
N GLU A 250 -6.00 -15.79 -7.09
CA GLU A 250 -5.26 -15.11 -6.03
C GLU A 250 -5.09 -16.04 -4.83
N VAL A 251 -4.09 -15.76 -4.00
CA VAL A 251 -3.89 -16.43 -2.72
C VAL A 251 -3.90 -15.42 -1.59
N ILE A 252 -4.49 -15.84 -0.47
CA ILE A 252 -4.30 -15.19 0.83
C ILE A 252 -3.50 -16.14 1.71
N GLY A 253 -2.36 -15.68 2.21
CA GLY A 253 -1.54 -16.37 3.18
C GLY A 253 -1.81 -15.87 4.58
N VAL A 254 -2.01 -16.76 5.54
CA VAL A 254 -2.20 -16.45 6.95
C VAL A 254 -1.05 -17.04 7.76
N LEU A 255 -0.41 -16.21 8.58
CA LEU A 255 0.64 -16.60 9.53
C LEU A 255 0.14 -16.28 10.94
N ASP A 256 -0.24 -17.30 11.71
CA ASP A 256 -0.84 -17.16 13.04
C ASP A 256 -0.23 -18.04 14.14
N GLY A 257 0.93 -18.63 13.87
CA GLY A 257 1.69 -19.45 14.83
C GLY A 257 1.12 -20.85 15.11
N ARG A 258 -0.06 -21.18 14.63
CA ARG A 258 -0.78 -22.40 15.05
C ARG A 258 -0.17 -23.72 14.56
N GLU A 259 0.64 -23.71 13.50
CA GLU A 259 1.13 -24.95 12.87
C GLU A 259 2.63 -25.25 13.08
N ARG A 260 3.42 -24.32 13.65
CA ARG A 260 4.88 -24.48 13.72
C ARG A 260 5.41 -25.29 14.90
N TYR A 261 4.59 -25.58 15.89
CA TYR A 261 5.05 -26.27 17.12
C TYR A 261 5.12 -27.79 17.03
N VAL A 262 4.79 -28.39 15.87
CA VAL A 262 4.72 -29.85 15.73
C VAL A 262 5.99 -30.48 15.15
N SER A 263 6.95 -29.75 14.54
CA SER A 263 8.04 -30.40 13.81
C SER A 263 9.41 -29.71 13.73
N ALA A 264 9.82 -28.85 14.68
CA ALA A 264 11.22 -28.39 14.70
C ALA A 264 11.91 -28.63 16.04
N PRO A 265 13.01 -29.37 16.11
CA PRO A 265 13.82 -29.48 17.32
C PRO A 265 14.53 -28.15 17.61
N ARG A 266 14.61 -27.80 18.91
CA ARG A 266 15.14 -26.53 19.47
C ARG A 266 16.62 -26.20 19.17
N GLN A 267 17.24 -26.72 18.14
CA GLN A 267 18.70 -26.56 17.89
C GLN A 267 19.10 -25.50 16.86
N GLU A 268 18.18 -24.90 16.08
CA GLU A 268 18.57 -23.99 14.98
C GLU A 268 18.69 -22.50 15.34
N GLY A 269 18.30 -22.10 16.55
CA GLY A 269 18.34 -20.70 16.97
C GLY A 269 19.73 -20.05 17.05
N LYS A 270 20.80 -20.85 17.20
CA LYS A 270 22.18 -20.36 17.30
C LYS A 270 22.86 -20.12 15.93
N ALA A 271 22.49 -20.89 14.92
CA ALA A 271 23.05 -20.75 13.57
C ALA A 271 22.49 -19.54 12.82
N PHE A 272 21.24 -19.18 13.08
CA PHE A 272 20.59 -18.01 12.46
C PHE A 272 21.06 -16.69 13.07
N ALA A 273 21.27 -16.64 14.38
CA ALA A 273 21.84 -15.46 15.06
C ALA A 273 23.28 -15.17 14.58
N ALA A 274 24.10 -16.20 14.38
CA ALA A 274 25.45 -16.07 13.86
C ALA A 274 25.51 -15.63 12.39
N ALA A 275 24.51 -16.01 11.57
CA ALA A 275 24.41 -15.58 10.18
C ALA A 275 23.94 -14.11 10.06
N MET A 276 23.20 -13.58 11.03
CA MET A 276 22.82 -12.15 11.07
C MET A 276 23.94 -11.25 11.59
N GLU A 277 24.77 -11.71 12.54
CA GLU A 277 25.95 -10.96 12.99
C GLU A 277 27.04 -10.84 11.92
N ALA A 278 27.11 -11.79 10.99
CA ALA A 278 28.05 -11.75 9.87
C ALA A 278 27.57 -10.89 8.66
N ALA A 279 26.32 -10.41 8.68
CA ALA A 279 25.70 -9.61 7.63
C ALA A 279 25.50 -8.13 8.01
N LEU A 280 25.93 -7.72 9.23
CA LEU A 280 26.01 -6.35 9.72
C LEU A 280 27.47 -5.85 9.62
#